data_69ba7d9cc6f8d2c1369a88ef9f5c298d
#
_entry.id   69ba7d9cc6f8d2c1369a88ef9f5c298d
#
_cell.length_a   1.000
_cell.length_b   1.000
_cell.length_c   1.000
_cell.angle_alpha   90.00
_cell.angle_beta   90.00
_cell.angle_gamma   90.00
#
_symmetry.space_group_name_H-M   'P 1'
#
loop_
_entity.id
_entity.type
_entity.pdbx_description
1 polymer ?
#
loop_
_entity_poly.entity_id
_entity_poly.type
_entity_poly.pdbx_seq_one_letter_code
_entity_poly.pdbx_strand_id
1 'polypeptide(L)'
;MRMEMTKKYNVEGASLTIPLRYDKKSGRYIEIYPDFIKYPVYTPEGNQIMLTLEDACAFGEKKNANEPLVDCGSCRFYRQMQNTLIGVCGCEKNKQI
;
A
#
# COMPACT_ATOMS: atom_id res chain seq x y z
N MET A 1 -31.04 -5.69 4.10
CA MET A 1 -29.73 -5.57 4.76
C MET A 1 -28.61 -5.59 3.72
N ARG A 2 -27.78 -4.56 3.75
CA ARG A 2 -26.70 -4.47 2.76
C ARG A 2 -25.51 -5.26 3.25
N MET A 3 -25.06 -6.24 2.46
CA MET A 3 -23.86 -6.97 2.77
C MET A 3 -22.65 -6.13 2.40
N GLU A 4 -21.74 -5.96 3.35
CA GLU A 4 -20.47 -5.32 3.07
C GLU A 4 -19.60 -6.28 2.27
N MET A 5 -19.04 -5.79 1.17
CA MET A 5 -18.10 -6.56 0.39
C MET A 5 -16.69 -6.13 0.72
N THR A 6 -15.83 -7.10 0.90
CA THR A 6 -14.42 -6.86 1.18
C THR A 6 -13.56 -7.79 0.34
N LYS A 7 -12.31 -7.39 0.13
CA LYS A 7 -11.30 -8.21 -0.51
C LYS A 7 -10.14 -8.39 0.45
N LYS A 8 -9.68 -9.63 0.58
CA LYS A 8 -8.58 -9.95 1.48
C LYS A 8 -7.28 -10.11 0.70
N TYR A 9 -6.22 -9.55 1.24
CA TYR A 9 -4.87 -9.66 0.70
C TYR A 9 -3.92 -10.19 1.75
N ASN A 10 -2.97 -10.99 1.34
CA ASN A 10 -1.82 -11.35 2.16
C ASN A 10 -0.60 -10.66 1.55
N VAL A 11 -0.05 -9.71 2.29
CA VAL A 11 1.09 -8.92 1.83
C VAL A 11 2.27 -9.21 2.74
N GLU A 12 3.16 -10.07 2.30
CA GLU A 12 4.36 -10.50 3.04
C GLU A 12 4.05 -10.93 4.47
N GLY A 13 2.95 -11.68 4.65
CA GLY A 13 2.52 -12.18 5.95
C GLY A 13 1.52 -11.31 6.68
N ALA A 14 1.28 -10.09 6.24
CA ALA A 14 0.25 -9.23 6.80
C ALA A 14 -1.08 -9.49 6.10
N SER A 15 -2.14 -9.70 6.87
CA SER A 15 -3.48 -9.88 6.34
C SER A 15 -4.19 -8.54 6.29
N LEU A 16 -4.67 -8.16 5.10
CA LEU A 16 -5.42 -6.93 4.90
C LEU A 16 -6.83 -7.25 4.44
N THR A 17 -7.81 -6.50 4.97
CA THR A 17 -9.18 -6.56 4.52
C THR A 17 -9.53 -5.18 3.94
N ILE A 18 -9.73 -5.13 2.62
CA ILE A 18 -9.99 -3.89 1.91
C ILE A 18 -11.48 -3.80 1.60
N PRO A 19 -12.19 -2.78 2.10
CA PRO A 19 -13.60 -2.60 1.79
C PRO A 19 -13.81 -2.30 0.31
N LEU A 20 -14.90 -2.79 -0.24
CA LEU A 20 -15.30 -2.53 -1.62
C LEU A 20 -16.54 -1.66 -1.64
N ARG A 21 -16.60 -0.75 -2.59
CA ARG A 21 -17.75 0.12 -2.81
C ARG A 21 -18.24 -0.04 -4.24
N TYR A 22 -19.55 -0.19 -4.41
CA TYR A 22 -20.13 -0.29 -5.74
C TYR A 22 -20.17 1.08 -6.41
N ASP A 23 -19.59 1.17 -7.60
CA ASP A 23 -19.65 2.37 -8.42
C ASP A 23 -20.67 2.19 -9.52
N LYS A 24 -21.78 2.93 -9.42
CA LYS A 24 -22.87 2.84 -10.39
C LYS A 24 -22.46 3.30 -11.79
N LYS A 25 -21.52 4.23 -11.88
CA LYS A 25 -21.09 4.77 -13.18
C LYS A 25 -20.31 3.75 -14.00
N SER A 26 -19.44 2.98 -13.36
CA SER A 26 -18.65 1.96 -14.05
C SER A 26 -19.29 0.58 -13.98
N GLY A 27 -20.28 0.40 -13.11
CA GLY A 27 -20.94 -0.90 -12.92
C GLY A 27 -20.07 -1.94 -12.24
N ARG A 28 -19.07 -1.51 -11.48
CA ARG A 28 -18.14 -2.42 -10.77
C ARG A 28 -17.85 -1.96 -9.37
N TYR A 29 -17.29 -2.90 -8.59
CA TYR A 29 -16.81 -2.59 -7.25
C TYR A 29 -15.42 -2.00 -7.32
N ILE A 30 -15.20 -0.95 -6.53
CA ILE A 30 -13.90 -0.31 -6.40
C ILE A 30 -13.37 -0.54 -4.98
N GLU A 31 -12.06 -0.66 -4.86
CA GLU A 31 -11.40 -0.84 -3.56
C GLU A 31 -11.24 0.50 -2.85
N ILE A 32 -11.62 0.54 -1.57
CA ILE A 32 -11.45 1.72 -0.74
C ILE A 32 -10.26 1.43 0.18
N TYR A 33 -9.12 1.99 -0.14
CA TYR A 33 -7.91 1.76 0.63
C TYR A 33 -7.91 2.58 1.92
N PRO A 34 -7.55 1.96 3.07
CA PRO A 34 -7.39 2.71 4.30
C PRO A 34 -6.17 3.64 4.24
N ASP A 35 -6.15 4.62 5.14
CA ASP A 35 -5.01 5.53 5.28
C ASP A 35 -3.92 4.82 6.09
N PHE A 36 -2.93 4.25 5.39
CA PHE A 36 -1.84 3.52 6.03
C PHE A 36 -0.82 4.44 6.72
N ILE A 37 -0.91 5.75 6.51
CA ILE A 37 -0.08 6.70 7.25
C ILE A 37 -0.69 6.96 8.63
N LYS A 38 -2.00 7.24 8.67
CA LYS A 38 -2.70 7.52 9.91
C LYS A 38 -2.92 6.26 10.76
N TYR A 39 -3.18 5.13 10.09
CA TYR A 39 -3.43 3.84 10.73
C TYR A 39 -2.45 2.81 10.17
N PRO A 40 -1.17 2.87 10.56
CA PRO A 40 -0.15 2.02 9.95
C PRO A 40 -0.37 0.53 10.24
N VAL A 41 -0.09 -0.29 9.23
CA VAL A 41 -0.11 -1.75 9.33
C VAL A 41 1.30 -2.25 9.00
N TYR A 42 1.77 -3.21 9.76
CA TYR A 42 3.12 -3.74 9.59
C TYR A 42 3.07 -5.24 9.30
N THR A 43 4.04 -5.71 8.51
CA THR A 43 4.24 -7.13 8.31
C THR A 43 4.81 -7.77 9.58
N PRO A 44 4.81 -9.12 9.70
CA PRO A 44 5.45 -9.78 10.84
C PRO A 44 6.92 -9.41 11.03
N GLU A 45 7.59 -9.01 9.95
CA GLU A 45 8.99 -8.56 10.02
C GLU A 45 9.14 -7.10 10.43
N GLY A 46 8.02 -6.39 10.63
CA GLY A 46 8.02 -4.99 11.05
C GLY A 46 8.07 -3.98 9.92
N ASN A 47 7.92 -4.41 8.67
CA ASN A 47 7.90 -3.52 7.52
C ASN A 47 6.52 -2.91 7.33
N GLN A 48 6.47 -1.61 7.02
CA GLN A 48 5.21 -0.88 6.87
C GLN A 48 4.54 -1.16 5.53
N ILE A 49 3.23 -1.42 5.57
CA ILE A 49 2.41 -1.52 4.37
C ILE A 49 2.14 -0.11 3.84
N MET A 50 2.33 0.10 2.54
CA MET A 50 2.12 1.40 1.90
C MET A 50 1.41 1.23 0.58
N LEU A 51 0.70 2.27 0.15
CA LEU A 51 0.13 2.33 -1.19
C LEU A 51 1.18 2.81 -2.18
N THR A 52 1.16 2.26 -3.40
CA THR A 52 2.11 2.64 -4.46
C THR A 52 2.08 4.13 -4.75
N LEU A 53 0.91 4.76 -4.67
CA LEU A 53 0.73 6.18 -4.97
C LEU A 53 0.87 7.10 -3.76
N GLU A 54 1.28 6.56 -2.61
CA GLU A 54 1.52 7.38 -1.41
C GLU A 54 2.72 8.29 -1.63
N ASP A 55 2.65 9.51 -1.11
CA ASP A 55 3.75 10.48 -1.23
C ASP A 55 5.04 9.93 -0.64
N ALA A 56 6.15 10.19 -1.31
CA ALA A 56 7.46 9.76 -0.86
C ALA A 56 7.78 10.35 0.52
N CYS A 57 8.30 9.51 1.42
CA CYS A 57 8.69 9.95 2.76
C CYS A 57 10.09 10.57 2.75
N ALA A 58 10.47 11.16 3.90
CA ALA A 58 11.77 11.83 4.06
C ALA A 58 12.96 10.87 3.88
N PHE A 59 12.74 9.56 4.04
CA PHE A 59 13.80 8.55 3.92
C PHE A 59 13.81 7.86 2.56
N GLY A 60 12.96 8.31 1.62
CA GLY A 60 12.86 7.71 0.29
C GLY A 60 14.13 7.90 -0.53
N GLU A 61 14.41 6.94 -1.41
CA GLU A 61 15.52 7.00 -2.35
C GLU A 61 15.04 6.59 -3.73
N LYS A 62 15.59 7.23 -4.76
CA LYS A 62 15.22 6.95 -6.15
C LYS A 62 15.62 5.54 -6.56
N LYS A 63 14.74 4.83 -7.25
CA LYS A 63 15.07 3.56 -7.91
C LYS A 63 16.02 3.77 -9.06
N ASN A 64 15.83 4.86 -9.79
CA ASN A 64 16.51 5.15 -11.03
C ASN A 64 16.95 6.61 -11.01
N ALA A 65 18.19 6.88 -11.34
CA ALA A 65 18.75 8.23 -11.33
C ALA A 65 18.01 9.18 -12.28
N ASN A 66 17.37 8.65 -13.33
CA ASN A 66 16.65 9.43 -14.34
C ASN A 66 15.20 9.69 -14.00
N GLU A 67 14.69 9.12 -12.90
CA GLU A 67 13.30 9.27 -12.48
C GLU A 67 13.21 10.03 -11.16
N PRO A 68 12.25 10.97 -11.01
CA PRO A 68 12.09 11.66 -9.75
C PRO A 68 11.48 10.75 -8.68
N LEU A 69 11.80 11.03 -7.43
CA LEU A 69 11.18 10.38 -6.28
C LEU A 69 9.91 11.16 -5.94
N VAL A 70 8.75 10.66 -6.33
CA VAL A 70 7.46 11.34 -6.12
C VAL A 70 6.51 10.56 -5.21
N ASP A 71 6.62 9.23 -5.19
CA ASP A 71 5.73 8.37 -4.41
C ASP A 71 6.47 7.10 -3.97
N CYS A 72 5.77 6.24 -3.21
CA CYS A 72 6.36 4.97 -2.78
C CYS A 72 6.72 4.07 -3.95
N GLY A 73 5.95 4.11 -5.04
CA GLY A 73 6.22 3.32 -6.24
C GLY A 73 7.53 3.68 -6.92
N SER A 74 8.04 4.89 -6.74
CA SER A 74 9.32 5.33 -7.29
C SER A 74 10.48 5.21 -6.29
N CYS A 75 10.22 4.71 -5.08
CA CYS A 75 11.23 4.52 -4.05
C CYS A 75 11.90 3.15 -4.17
N ARG A 76 13.22 3.11 -4.07
CA ARG A 76 13.99 1.85 -4.18
C ARG A 76 13.69 0.84 -3.08
N PHE A 77 13.19 1.28 -1.95
CA PHE A 77 12.86 0.40 -0.82
C PHE A 77 11.46 -0.21 -0.92
N TYR A 78 10.64 0.26 -1.85
CA TYR A 78 9.27 -0.20 -1.97
C TYR A 78 9.16 -1.47 -2.79
N ARG A 79 8.41 -2.45 -2.27
CA ARG A 79 8.11 -3.69 -2.97
C ARG A 79 6.61 -3.77 -3.24
N GLN A 80 6.21 -3.50 -4.46
CA GLN A 80 4.80 -3.54 -4.85
C GLN A 80 4.34 -4.99 -5.03
N MET A 81 3.19 -5.32 -4.44
CA MET A 81 2.55 -6.60 -4.69
C MET A 81 1.95 -6.60 -6.10
N GLN A 82 2.24 -7.65 -6.85
CA GLN A 82 1.85 -7.75 -8.26
C GLN A 82 0.34 -7.58 -8.45
N ASN A 83 -0.05 -6.80 -9.46
CA ASN A 83 -1.45 -6.52 -9.83
C ASN A 83 -2.25 -5.78 -8.77
N THR A 84 -1.58 -5.05 -7.88
CA THR A 84 -2.24 -4.24 -6.85
C THR A 84 -1.54 -2.88 -6.71
N LEU A 85 -2.17 -1.96 -5.97
CA LEU A 85 -1.56 -0.70 -5.57
C LEU A 85 -1.01 -0.78 -4.14
N ILE A 86 -0.89 -1.98 -3.60
CA ILE A 86 -0.43 -2.24 -2.24
C ILE A 86 0.97 -2.81 -2.29
N GLY A 87 1.79 -2.44 -1.33
CA GLY A 87 3.13 -2.98 -1.22
C GLY A 87 3.72 -2.74 0.15
N VAL A 88 5.02 -2.98 0.26
CA VAL A 88 5.74 -2.93 1.54
C VAL A 88 6.94 -2.00 1.42
N CYS A 89 7.08 -1.10 2.39
CA CYS A 89 8.26 -0.27 2.51
C CYS A 89 9.36 -1.05 3.22
N GLY A 90 10.44 -1.37 2.50
CA GLY A 90 11.58 -2.08 3.07
C GLY A 90 12.63 -1.19 3.72
N CYS A 91 12.36 0.11 3.85
CA CYS A 91 13.29 1.04 4.48
C CYS A 91 13.36 0.78 5.98
N GLU A 92 14.56 0.50 6.49
CA GLU A 92 14.75 0.20 7.91
C GLU A 92 14.38 1.35 8.84
N LYS A 93 14.47 2.59 8.35
CA LYS A 93 14.11 3.77 9.13
C LYS A 93 12.60 3.87 9.40
N ASN A 94 11.78 3.20 8.58
CA ASN A 94 10.34 3.12 8.76
C ASN A 94 9.90 1.82 9.41
N LYS A 95 10.85 0.97 9.76
CA LYS A 95 10.55 -0.35 10.33
C LYS A 95 10.12 -0.23 11.77
N GLN A 96 9.07 -0.93 12.13
CA GLN A 96 8.66 -1.06 13.51
C GLN A 96 9.43 -2.22 14.15
N ILE A 97 10.16 -1.90 15.20
CA ILE A 97 10.95 -2.90 15.94
C ILE A 97 10.22 -3.24 17.24
#